data_904daba8e9730e0846c7bc7b945c59a3
#
_entry.id   904daba8e9730e0846c7bc7b945c59a3
#
_cell.length_a   1.000
_cell.length_b   1.000
_cell.length_c   1.000
_cell.angle_alpha   90.00
_cell.angle_beta   90.00
_cell.angle_gamma   90.00
#
_symmetry.space_group_name_H-M   'P 1'
#
loop_
_entity.id
_entity.type
_entity.pdbx_description
1 polymer ?
#
loop_
_entity_poly.entity_id
_entity_poly.type
_entity_poly.pdbx_seq_one_letter_code
_entity_poly.pdbx_strand_id
1 'polypeptide(L)'
;MLFTLRNIKIDENTPNYSLIAKILHWGFVVFFAYGIIKQVDNLDQLKDTSLLKFEILFASAFLFFLVVRFFYMKKTQKSSLPLRTSKVQKLVARLVHLGMYLTLGGIAFSGLVIGFLFWTGLRGGLLIEIVIAIHEFLIPIMYWLIVVHAAAAIYHRLQRDGVWGSMVPFWKE
;
A
#
# COMPACT_ATOMS: atom_id res chain seq x y z
N MET A 1 17.30 -40.55 -18.22
CA MET A 1 16.88 -39.19 -18.57
C MET A 1 17.20 -38.28 -17.41
N LEU A 2 18.41 -37.70 -17.46
CA LEU A 2 18.99 -36.91 -16.35
C LEU A 2 18.41 -35.49 -16.41
N PHE A 3 17.59 -35.12 -15.41
CA PHE A 3 17.20 -33.73 -15.18
C PHE A 3 18.43 -32.97 -14.71
N THR A 4 19.02 -32.20 -15.61
CA THR A 4 20.09 -31.25 -15.29
C THR A 4 19.44 -30.13 -14.45
N LEU A 5 19.66 -30.16 -13.14
CA LEU A 5 19.35 -29.03 -12.27
C LEU A 5 20.20 -27.85 -12.75
N ARG A 6 19.55 -26.96 -13.47
CA ARG A 6 20.14 -25.70 -13.89
C ARG A 6 20.43 -24.90 -12.63
N ASN A 7 21.70 -24.82 -12.24
CA ASN A 7 22.17 -23.90 -11.21
C ASN A 7 21.75 -22.49 -11.63
N ILE A 8 20.61 -22.03 -11.11
CA ILE A 8 20.19 -20.64 -11.22
C ILE A 8 21.15 -19.89 -10.31
N LYS A 9 22.20 -19.29 -10.88
CA LYS A 9 23.00 -18.31 -10.20
C LYS A 9 22.05 -17.22 -9.73
N ILE A 10 21.90 -17.10 -8.41
CA ILE A 10 21.30 -15.93 -7.78
C ILE A 10 22.11 -14.75 -8.31
N ASP A 11 21.43 -13.84 -9.01
CA ASP A 11 22.08 -12.65 -9.56
C ASP A 11 22.48 -11.78 -8.36
N GLU A 12 23.74 -11.85 -7.93
CA GLU A 12 24.30 -11.15 -6.76
C GLU A 12 24.11 -9.62 -6.82
N ASN A 13 23.56 -9.12 -7.95
CA ASN A 13 23.35 -7.72 -8.25
C ASN A 13 21.91 -7.22 -8.06
N THR A 14 20.98 -8.01 -7.47
CA THR A 14 19.67 -7.44 -7.12
C THR A 14 19.83 -6.52 -5.91
N PRO A 15 19.55 -5.21 -6.04
CA PRO A 15 19.73 -4.29 -4.93
C PRO A 15 18.74 -4.63 -3.82
N ASN A 16 19.26 -4.95 -2.64
CA ASN A 16 18.45 -5.10 -1.42
C ASN A 16 17.96 -3.73 -0.94
N TYR A 17 16.70 -3.66 -0.56
CA TYR A 17 16.17 -2.47 0.09
C TYR A 17 16.82 -2.27 1.47
N SER A 18 17.02 -1.02 1.86
CA SER A 18 17.57 -0.67 3.16
C SER A 18 16.66 -1.16 4.30
N LEU A 19 17.24 -1.35 5.49
CA LEU A 19 16.47 -1.73 6.68
C LEU A 19 15.33 -0.74 6.95
N ILE A 20 15.59 0.55 6.79
CA ILE A 20 14.57 1.61 6.97
C ILE A 20 13.43 1.43 5.95
N ALA A 21 13.74 1.12 4.67
CA ALA A 21 12.71 0.86 3.67
C ALA A 21 11.81 -0.33 4.06
N LYS A 22 12.40 -1.41 4.60
CA LYS A 22 11.67 -2.59 5.07
C LYS A 22 10.80 -2.26 6.29
N ILE A 23 11.34 -1.53 7.26
CA ILE A 23 10.59 -1.08 8.45
C ILE A 23 9.41 -0.18 8.05
N LEU A 24 9.62 0.79 7.17
CA LEU A 24 8.57 1.65 6.66
C LEU A 24 7.50 0.87 5.88
N HIS A 25 7.90 -0.15 5.12
CA HIS A 25 6.94 -0.99 4.39
C HIS A 25 6.09 -1.82 5.33
N TRP A 26 6.71 -2.61 6.21
CA TRP A 26 5.99 -3.52 7.09
C TRP A 26 5.23 -2.78 8.19
N GLY A 27 5.79 -1.69 8.73
CA GLY A 27 5.07 -0.81 9.65
C GLY A 27 3.82 -0.22 9.01
N PHE A 28 3.92 0.18 7.73
CA PHE A 28 2.77 0.65 6.98
C PHE A 28 1.72 -0.46 6.75
N VAL A 29 2.14 -1.70 6.45
CA VAL A 29 1.23 -2.85 6.31
C VAL A 29 0.46 -3.11 7.61
N VAL A 30 1.14 -3.08 8.75
CA VAL A 30 0.50 -3.25 10.08
C VAL A 30 -0.49 -2.11 10.35
N PHE A 31 -0.10 -0.86 10.06
CA PHE A 31 -0.95 0.30 10.24
C PHE A 31 -2.19 0.26 9.35
N PHE A 32 -2.03 -0.16 8.09
CA PHE A 32 -3.14 -0.36 7.16
C PHE A 32 -4.09 -1.47 7.62
N ALA A 33 -3.54 -2.63 8.03
CA ALA A 33 -4.34 -3.73 8.56
C ALA A 33 -5.15 -3.33 9.80
N TYR A 34 -4.55 -2.53 10.69
CA TYR A 34 -5.26 -1.95 11.83
C TYR A 34 -6.43 -1.07 11.38
N GLY A 35 -6.23 -0.23 10.35
CA GLY A 35 -7.31 0.59 9.78
C GLY A 35 -8.48 -0.22 9.24
N ILE A 36 -8.20 -1.35 8.56
CA ILE A 36 -9.25 -2.26 8.08
C ILE A 36 -10.06 -2.85 9.25
N ILE A 37 -9.38 -3.26 10.33
CA ILE A 37 -10.04 -3.88 11.50
C ILE A 37 -10.90 -2.86 12.26
N LYS A 38 -10.49 -1.59 12.24
CA LYS A 38 -11.11 -0.49 13.00
C LYS A 38 -11.98 0.42 12.15
N GLN A 39 -12.21 0.06 10.88
CA GLN A 39 -13.07 0.87 10.01
C GLN A 39 -14.48 1.05 10.62
N VAL A 40 -15.07 2.19 10.33
CA VAL A 40 -16.44 2.53 10.75
C VAL A 40 -17.44 1.72 9.92
N ASP A 41 -18.30 0.97 10.57
CA ASP A 41 -19.33 0.15 9.90
C ASP A 41 -20.51 0.99 9.38
N ASN A 42 -20.78 2.12 10.04
CA ASN A 42 -21.88 3.01 9.69
C ASN A 42 -21.49 4.47 9.96
N LEU A 43 -21.82 5.35 9.03
CA LEU A 43 -21.58 6.80 9.14
C LEU A 43 -22.24 7.42 10.39
N ASP A 44 -23.33 6.84 10.90
CA ASP A 44 -23.98 7.32 12.12
C ASP A 44 -23.07 7.22 13.35
N GLN A 45 -22.10 6.32 13.34
CA GLN A 45 -21.11 6.19 14.42
C GLN A 45 -20.21 7.45 14.49
N LEU A 46 -20.02 8.18 13.39
CA LEU A 46 -19.27 9.44 13.39
C LEU A 46 -19.97 10.60 14.11
N LYS A 47 -21.21 10.39 14.58
CA LYS A 47 -21.89 11.31 15.51
C LYS A 47 -21.23 11.30 16.90
N ASP A 48 -20.56 10.20 17.26
CA ASP A 48 -19.70 10.14 18.45
C ASP A 48 -18.44 11.00 18.20
N THR A 49 -18.30 12.06 18.97
CA THR A 49 -17.19 13.00 18.85
C THR A 49 -15.83 12.38 19.14
N SER A 50 -15.78 11.36 20.01
CA SER A 50 -14.52 10.67 20.34
C SER A 50 -14.06 9.79 19.20
N LEU A 51 -14.98 9.05 18.58
CA LEU A 51 -14.70 8.24 17.40
C LEU A 51 -14.32 9.12 16.20
N LEU A 52 -15.06 10.20 15.96
CA LEU A 52 -14.75 11.15 14.89
C LEU A 52 -13.33 11.74 15.02
N LYS A 53 -12.93 12.14 16.24
CA LYS A 53 -11.57 12.63 16.48
C LYS A 53 -10.52 11.55 16.23
N PHE A 54 -10.81 10.32 16.64
CA PHE A 54 -9.91 9.19 16.40
C PHE A 54 -9.73 8.94 14.90
N GLU A 55 -10.82 8.92 14.11
CA GLU A 55 -10.76 8.69 12.66
C GLU A 55 -9.99 9.80 11.93
N ILE A 56 -10.21 11.07 12.29
CA ILE A 56 -9.46 12.20 11.73
C ILE A 56 -7.97 12.09 12.06
N LEU A 57 -7.63 11.78 13.32
CA LEU A 57 -6.25 11.61 13.74
C LEU A 57 -5.58 10.43 13.02
N PHE A 58 -6.29 9.30 12.94
CA PHE A 58 -5.81 8.10 12.26
C PHE A 58 -5.56 8.36 10.76
N ALA A 59 -6.52 8.94 10.04
CA ALA A 59 -6.38 9.26 8.64
C ALA A 59 -5.25 10.27 8.38
N SER A 60 -5.08 11.27 9.27
CA SER A 60 -3.99 12.24 9.20
C SER A 60 -2.62 11.57 9.38
N ALA A 61 -2.49 10.71 10.40
CA ALA A 61 -1.26 9.96 10.66
C ALA A 61 -0.95 8.99 9.51
N PHE A 62 -1.98 8.33 8.98
CA PHE A 62 -1.86 7.41 7.84
C PHE A 62 -1.35 8.13 6.59
N LEU A 63 -1.95 9.27 6.25
CA LEU A 63 -1.55 10.08 5.10
C LEU A 63 -0.12 10.61 5.26
N PHE A 64 0.23 11.11 6.45
CA PHE A 64 1.59 11.54 6.76
C PHE A 64 2.61 10.41 6.56
N PHE A 65 2.31 9.22 7.10
CA PHE A 65 3.20 8.05 6.98
C PHE A 65 3.34 7.58 5.52
N LEU A 66 2.25 7.64 4.74
CA LEU A 66 2.25 7.34 3.32
C LEU A 66 3.17 8.29 2.54
N VAL A 67 3.09 9.59 2.82
CA VAL A 67 3.91 10.63 2.19
C VAL A 67 5.39 10.43 2.54
N VAL A 68 5.71 10.21 3.81
CA VAL A 68 7.08 9.94 4.28
C VAL A 68 7.65 8.72 3.56
N ARG A 69 6.89 7.62 3.51
CA ARG A 69 7.29 6.40 2.82
C ARG A 69 7.51 6.64 1.32
N PHE A 70 6.60 7.35 0.65
CA PHE A 70 6.73 7.65 -0.78
C PHE A 70 8.02 8.41 -1.08
N PHE A 71 8.29 9.51 -0.37
CA PHE A 71 9.48 10.31 -0.61
C PHE A 71 10.76 9.58 -0.23
N TYR A 72 10.75 8.81 0.86
CA TYR A 72 11.89 7.99 1.26
C TYR A 72 12.22 6.98 0.16
N MET A 73 11.24 6.19 -0.27
CA MET A 73 11.44 5.19 -1.33
C MET A 73 11.92 5.81 -2.64
N LYS A 74 11.31 6.92 -3.06
CA LYS A 74 11.68 7.61 -4.30
C LYS A 74 13.11 8.17 -4.28
N LYS A 75 13.57 8.67 -3.13
CA LYS A 75 14.90 9.30 -3.02
C LYS A 75 16.02 8.30 -2.77
N THR A 76 15.77 7.22 -2.05
CA THR A 76 16.82 6.37 -1.49
C THR A 76 16.87 4.97 -2.09
N GLN A 77 15.79 4.50 -2.72
CA GLN A 77 15.71 3.11 -3.16
C GLN A 77 15.67 2.99 -4.68
N LYS A 78 16.36 1.98 -5.20
CA LYS A 78 16.30 1.55 -6.60
C LYS A 78 15.38 0.33 -6.72
N SER A 79 14.85 0.07 -7.91
CA SER A 79 14.04 -1.13 -8.16
C SER A 79 14.86 -2.39 -7.91
N SER A 80 14.30 -3.34 -7.18
CA SER A 80 14.87 -4.67 -6.94
C SER A 80 14.58 -5.67 -8.06
N LEU A 81 13.87 -5.26 -9.13
CA LEU A 81 13.57 -6.14 -10.23
C LEU A 81 14.84 -6.53 -10.99
N PRO A 82 15.01 -7.82 -11.34
CA PRO A 82 16.16 -8.30 -12.11
C PRO A 82 16.35 -7.55 -13.43
N LEU A 83 17.59 -7.42 -13.88
CA LEU A 83 17.90 -6.74 -15.14
C LEU A 83 17.19 -7.38 -16.34
N ARG A 84 17.00 -8.71 -16.29
CA ARG A 84 16.30 -9.51 -17.32
C ARG A 84 14.79 -9.32 -17.35
N THR A 85 14.20 -8.65 -16.36
CA THR A 85 12.75 -8.39 -16.33
C THR A 85 12.31 -7.59 -17.55
N SER A 86 11.24 -8.03 -18.23
CA SER A 86 10.73 -7.38 -19.43
C SER A 86 10.26 -5.94 -19.16
N LYS A 87 10.27 -5.10 -20.21
CA LYS A 87 9.79 -3.71 -20.11
C LYS A 87 8.34 -3.65 -19.65
N VAL A 88 7.50 -4.59 -20.08
CA VAL A 88 6.08 -4.67 -19.70
C VAL A 88 5.94 -4.98 -18.21
N GLN A 89 6.66 -5.98 -17.69
CA GLN A 89 6.64 -6.31 -16.26
C GLN A 89 7.11 -5.14 -15.39
N LYS A 90 8.17 -4.43 -15.81
CA LYS A 90 8.65 -3.21 -15.12
C LYS A 90 7.60 -2.10 -15.12
N LEU A 91 6.88 -1.94 -16.23
CA LEU A 91 5.79 -0.95 -16.34
C LEU A 91 4.63 -1.33 -15.42
N VAL A 92 4.17 -2.58 -15.48
CA VAL A 92 3.06 -3.08 -14.63
C VAL A 92 3.41 -2.93 -13.15
N ALA A 93 4.61 -3.34 -12.72
CA ALA A 93 5.05 -3.17 -11.34
C ALA A 93 5.02 -1.69 -10.90
N ARG A 94 5.46 -0.77 -11.77
CA ARG A 94 5.41 0.67 -11.50
C ARG A 94 3.98 1.18 -11.40
N LEU A 95 3.09 0.76 -12.30
CA LEU A 95 1.68 1.18 -12.29
C LEU A 95 0.95 0.65 -11.05
N VAL A 96 1.18 -0.59 -10.65
CA VAL A 96 0.60 -1.16 -9.42
C VAL A 96 1.05 -0.37 -8.20
N HIS A 97 2.35 -0.10 -8.04
CA HIS A 97 2.84 0.69 -6.90
C HIS A 97 2.29 2.12 -6.90
N LEU A 98 2.30 2.79 -8.06
CA LEU A 98 1.74 4.13 -8.18
C LEU A 98 0.25 4.14 -7.88
N GLY A 99 -0.49 3.16 -8.43
CA GLY A 99 -1.90 2.96 -8.16
C GLY A 99 -2.20 2.80 -6.66
N MET A 100 -1.40 1.98 -5.95
CA MET A 100 -1.53 1.82 -4.49
C MET A 100 -1.31 3.15 -3.75
N TYR A 101 -0.30 3.95 -4.10
CA TYR A 101 -0.08 5.25 -3.47
C TYR A 101 -1.24 6.23 -3.72
N LEU A 102 -1.73 6.28 -4.96
CA LEU A 102 -2.83 7.18 -5.33
C LEU A 102 -4.14 6.75 -4.66
N THR A 103 -4.43 5.46 -4.65
CA THR A 103 -5.67 4.94 -4.06
C THR A 103 -5.67 5.08 -2.53
N LEU A 104 -4.56 4.71 -1.85
CA LEU A 104 -4.42 4.90 -0.41
C LEU A 104 -4.47 6.37 -0.01
N GLY A 105 -3.79 7.23 -0.77
CA GLY A 105 -3.84 8.68 -0.57
C GLY A 105 -5.25 9.23 -0.77
N GLY A 106 -5.97 8.75 -1.80
CA GLY A 106 -7.36 9.11 -2.07
C GLY A 106 -8.31 8.69 -0.96
N ILE A 107 -8.18 7.44 -0.45
CA ILE A 107 -8.97 6.93 0.68
C ILE A 107 -8.72 7.77 1.94
N ALA A 108 -7.45 7.99 2.30
CA ALA A 108 -7.12 8.77 3.49
C ALA A 108 -7.59 10.23 3.36
N PHE A 109 -7.39 10.85 2.21
CA PHE A 109 -7.81 12.23 1.98
C PHE A 109 -9.34 12.39 1.98
N SER A 110 -10.07 11.51 1.27
CA SER A 110 -11.54 11.54 1.29
C SER A 110 -12.10 11.26 2.70
N GLY A 111 -11.48 10.35 3.45
CA GLY A 111 -11.81 10.11 4.86
C GLY A 111 -11.63 11.36 5.73
N LEU A 112 -10.53 12.12 5.53
CA LEU A 112 -10.32 13.40 6.21
C LEU A 112 -11.38 14.44 5.83
N VAL A 113 -11.77 14.51 4.57
CA VAL A 113 -12.83 15.41 4.11
C VAL A 113 -14.17 15.02 4.75
N ILE A 114 -14.53 13.74 4.78
CA ILE A 114 -15.73 13.25 5.48
C ILE A 114 -15.69 13.66 6.96
N GLY A 115 -14.57 13.39 7.63
CA GLY A 115 -14.39 13.77 9.04
C GLY A 115 -14.55 15.26 9.27
N PHE A 116 -13.98 16.11 8.41
CA PHE A 116 -14.11 17.55 8.48
C PHE A 116 -15.57 18.01 8.27
N LEU A 117 -16.29 17.44 7.30
CA LEU A 117 -17.68 17.76 7.05
C LEU A 117 -18.57 17.38 8.26
N PHE A 118 -18.34 16.21 8.85
CA PHE A 118 -19.03 15.81 10.09
C PHE A 118 -18.73 16.75 11.26
N TRP A 119 -17.46 17.16 11.38
CA TRP A 119 -17.03 18.12 12.42
C TRP A 119 -17.73 19.47 12.30
N THR A 120 -17.91 19.97 11.07
CA THR A 120 -18.59 21.24 10.79
C THR A 120 -20.12 21.14 10.79
N GLY A 121 -20.68 19.94 11.02
CA GLY A 121 -22.12 19.71 11.04
C GLY A 121 -22.77 19.46 9.65
N LEU A 122 -21.98 19.42 8.59
CA LEU A 122 -22.44 19.07 7.23
C LEU A 122 -22.54 17.56 7.07
N ARG A 123 -23.62 16.97 7.60
CA ARG A 123 -23.82 15.52 7.67
C ARG A 123 -24.71 14.96 6.56
N GLY A 124 -25.14 15.78 5.59
CA GLY A 124 -25.98 15.40 4.46
C GLY A 124 -25.89 16.39 3.31
N GLY A 125 -26.45 16.00 2.17
CA GLY A 125 -26.42 16.76 0.93
C GLY A 125 -25.35 16.32 -0.05
N LEU A 126 -25.42 16.85 -1.26
CA LEU A 126 -24.67 16.39 -2.43
C LEU A 126 -23.15 16.33 -2.21
N LEU A 127 -22.59 17.30 -1.48
CA LEU A 127 -21.14 17.37 -1.27
C LEU A 127 -20.60 16.14 -0.52
N ILE A 128 -21.21 15.83 0.63
CA ILE A 128 -20.76 14.70 1.43
C ILE A 128 -21.03 13.36 0.73
N GLU A 129 -22.15 13.24 0.02
CA GLU A 129 -22.51 12.05 -0.75
C GLU A 129 -21.49 11.76 -1.85
N ILE A 130 -21.02 12.77 -2.57
CA ILE A 130 -19.96 12.63 -3.58
C ILE A 130 -18.65 12.17 -2.92
N VAL A 131 -18.26 12.76 -1.79
CA VAL A 131 -17.00 12.39 -1.13
C VAL A 131 -17.06 10.96 -0.60
N ILE A 132 -18.21 10.56 -0.03
CA ILE A 132 -18.43 9.16 0.42
C ILE A 132 -18.36 8.20 -0.77
N ALA A 133 -19.04 8.51 -1.88
CA ALA A 133 -19.01 7.68 -3.07
C ALA A 133 -17.59 7.50 -3.63
N ILE A 134 -16.76 8.55 -3.63
CA ILE A 134 -15.35 8.47 -4.02
C ILE A 134 -14.59 7.57 -3.05
N HIS A 135 -14.78 7.74 -1.74
CA HIS A 135 -14.12 6.94 -0.71
C HIS A 135 -14.44 5.44 -0.88
N GLU A 136 -15.71 5.11 -0.99
CA GLU A 136 -16.20 3.74 -1.17
C GLU A 136 -15.73 3.12 -2.50
N PHE A 137 -15.67 3.93 -3.58
CA PHE A 137 -15.18 3.47 -4.88
C PHE A 137 -13.69 3.10 -4.86
N LEU A 138 -12.87 3.82 -4.10
CA LEU A 138 -11.43 3.58 -4.02
C LEU A 138 -11.08 2.32 -3.21
N ILE A 139 -11.93 1.92 -2.26
CA ILE A 139 -11.66 0.76 -1.39
C ILE A 139 -11.50 -0.55 -2.18
N PRO A 140 -12.44 -0.98 -3.04
CA PRO A 140 -12.27 -2.22 -3.80
C PRO A 140 -11.08 -2.15 -4.78
N ILE A 141 -10.79 -0.99 -5.36
CA ILE A 141 -9.60 -0.80 -6.20
C ILE A 141 -8.34 -1.09 -5.39
N MET A 142 -8.26 -0.60 -4.15
CA MET A 142 -7.14 -0.84 -3.26
C MET A 142 -6.96 -2.33 -2.96
N TYR A 143 -8.04 -3.05 -2.65
CA TYR A 143 -7.96 -4.50 -2.40
C TYR A 143 -7.44 -5.26 -3.62
N TRP A 144 -7.90 -4.93 -4.83
CA TRP A 144 -7.41 -5.56 -6.05
C TRP A 144 -5.92 -5.26 -6.30
N LEU A 145 -5.48 -4.03 -6.07
CA LEU A 145 -4.07 -3.67 -6.19
C LEU A 145 -3.19 -4.42 -5.19
N ILE A 146 -3.65 -4.61 -3.94
CA ILE A 146 -2.95 -5.41 -2.94
C ILE A 146 -2.86 -6.87 -3.38
N VAL A 147 -3.96 -7.46 -3.88
CA VAL A 147 -3.96 -8.85 -4.37
C VAL A 147 -2.96 -9.03 -5.51
N VAL A 148 -2.96 -8.13 -6.50
CA VAL A 148 -2.01 -8.16 -7.62
C VAL A 148 -0.57 -7.99 -7.12
N HIS A 149 -0.32 -7.06 -6.19
CA HIS A 149 1.00 -6.83 -5.61
C HIS A 149 1.51 -8.06 -4.83
N ALA A 150 0.67 -8.65 -3.98
CA ALA A 150 1.03 -9.85 -3.22
C ALA A 150 1.25 -11.07 -4.12
N ALA A 151 0.40 -11.26 -5.14
CA ALA A 151 0.56 -12.33 -6.12
C ALA A 151 1.87 -12.19 -6.90
N ALA A 152 2.23 -10.97 -7.32
CA ALA A 152 3.52 -10.70 -7.95
C ALA A 152 4.71 -11.02 -7.03
N ALA A 153 4.62 -10.65 -5.74
CA ALA A 153 5.66 -10.97 -4.75
C ALA A 153 5.83 -12.48 -4.57
N ILE A 154 4.72 -13.24 -4.47
CA ILE A 154 4.72 -14.71 -4.40
C ILE A 154 5.31 -15.32 -5.68
N TYR A 155 4.93 -14.80 -6.84
CA TYR A 155 5.49 -15.25 -8.12
C TYR A 155 7.01 -15.09 -8.15
N HIS A 156 7.55 -13.93 -7.76
CA HIS A 156 8.99 -13.70 -7.67
C HIS A 156 9.67 -14.63 -6.67
N ARG A 157 9.03 -14.94 -5.54
CA ARG A 157 9.52 -15.94 -4.59
C ARG A 157 9.67 -17.33 -5.22
N LEU A 158 8.66 -17.76 -6.00
CA LEU A 158 8.71 -19.06 -6.70
C LEU A 158 9.83 -19.09 -7.75
N GLN A 159 10.13 -17.95 -8.37
CA GLN A 159 11.24 -17.80 -9.32
C GLN A 159 12.61 -17.76 -8.64
N ARG A 160 12.68 -17.53 -7.32
CA ARG A 160 13.94 -17.38 -6.56
C ARG A 160 14.88 -16.35 -7.18
N ASP A 161 14.33 -15.21 -7.59
CA ASP A 161 15.05 -14.16 -8.32
C ASP A 161 15.55 -13.00 -7.43
N GLY A 162 15.44 -13.14 -6.10
CA GLY A 162 15.91 -12.18 -5.10
C GLY A 162 14.94 -11.03 -4.79
N VAL A 163 13.87 -10.85 -5.57
CA VAL A 163 12.89 -9.77 -5.36
C VAL A 163 12.18 -9.93 -4.01
N TRP A 164 11.76 -11.14 -3.67
CA TRP A 164 11.13 -11.44 -2.38
C TRP A 164 12.06 -11.08 -1.22
N GLY A 165 13.27 -11.62 -1.20
CA GLY A 165 14.27 -11.39 -0.17
C GLY A 165 14.70 -9.93 -0.03
N SER A 166 14.52 -9.12 -1.11
CA SER A 166 14.84 -7.69 -1.06
C SER A 166 13.93 -6.90 -0.11
N MET A 167 12.66 -7.30 0.05
CA MET A 167 11.67 -6.57 0.86
C MET A 167 11.22 -7.35 2.10
N VAL A 168 11.18 -8.69 2.05
CA VAL A 168 10.76 -9.53 3.18
C VAL A 168 11.96 -9.83 4.06
N PRO A 169 11.93 -9.47 5.38
CA PRO A 169 13.08 -9.64 6.27
C PRO A 169 13.28 -11.07 6.75
N PHE A 170 12.24 -11.90 6.66
CA PHE A 170 12.21 -13.32 7.09
C PHE A 170 11.87 -14.21 5.90
N TRP A 171 12.19 -15.51 5.99
CA TRP A 171 12.02 -16.50 4.91
C TRP A 171 12.75 -16.09 3.62
N LYS A 172 14.03 -15.87 3.77
CA LYS A 172 14.91 -15.65 2.61
C LYS A 172 14.81 -16.84 1.65
N GLU A 173 14.99 -16.55 0.38
CA GLU A 173 15.05 -17.57 -0.70
C GLU A 173 16.28 -18.45 -0.58
#